data_2a82193ba16522f04d8040941da1aa13
#
_entry.id   2a82193ba16522f04d8040941da1aa13
#
_cell.length_a   1.000
_cell.length_b   1.000
_cell.length_c   1.000
_cell.angle_alpha   90.00
_cell.angle_beta   90.00
_cell.angle_gamma   90.00
#
_symmetry.space_group_name_H-M   'P 1'
#
loop_
_entity.id
_entity.type
_entity.pdbx_description
1 polymer ?
#
loop_
_entity_poly.entity_id
_entity_poly.type
_entity_poly.pdbx_seq_one_letter_code
_entity_poly.pdbx_strand_id
1 'polypeptide(L)'
;MSESSSVGAPALRVAMALGGTDRGRSGISTVVRSVLAGLRKSLQGRGGSLVAFGAEADRAAFATELAGVEWRETPRAFDRPGPNALWHLFRSGPLAARLGADVLLLPAANRRLTAFSPIPTVAVVHDLAQLRVSAKFDRLRMFYAKHVLVSAMASATELVAVSEATRTDLREALSCPAHPIRLIPNGVDTSRFSAPSAGDPRIAAARDSLALHGPYLLYPARLEHPGKNHLRLLQAFAQSAAASKHKLVLAGADFGGGEFIRREVARLGIGHRVRTLGFLPEPLLPGLVAGADAVMMVGLHEGFGLPALEALAAGRAVAAANTGALPEVTGHLAALCDPRSVESIGRALDRALADESLRTLALAEGPKWAAARSWDKTVDGLVAACVSAAAAERERFSNCNKSHSILRRARSST
;
A
#
# COMPACT_ATOMS: atom_id res chain seq x y z
N MET A 1 -45.26 0.23 17.07
CA MET A 1 -44.44 0.89 16.02
C MET A 1 -43.49 1.85 16.74
N SER A 2 -42.32 1.41 17.07
CA SER A 2 -41.25 2.23 17.67
C SER A 2 -40.27 2.58 16.57
N GLU A 3 -40.31 3.83 16.13
CA GLU A 3 -39.29 4.41 15.27
C GLU A 3 -37.95 4.39 16.01
N SER A 4 -37.06 3.50 15.62
CA SER A 4 -35.64 3.59 15.99
C SER A 4 -35.06 4.77 15.27
N SER A 5 -35.00 5.92 15.93
CA SER A 5 -34.20 7.08 15.48
C SER A 5 -32.77 6.64 15.28
N SER A 6 -32.36 6.48 14.03
CA SER A 6 -30.96 6.40 13.65
C SER A 6 -30.30 7.74 14.01
N VAL A 7 -29.69 7.80 15.18
CA VAL A 7 -28.81 8.93 15.53
C VAL A 7 -27.72 8.92 14.47
N GLY A 8 -27.79 9.84 13.53
CA GLY A 8 -26.83 10.02 12.47
C GLY A 8 -25.42 10.15 13.08
N ALA A 9 -24.47 9.38 12.58
CA ALA A 9 -23.09 9.50 13.03
C ALA A 9 -22.65 10.96 12.90
N PRO A 10 -21.97 11.53 13.89
CA PRO A 10 -21.62 12.96 13.90
C PRO A 10 -20.80 13.32 12.65
N ALA A 11 -21.10 14.49 12.08
CA ALA A 11 -20.31 15.05 11.00
C ALA A 11 -18.83 15.09 11.41
N LEU A 12 -17.96 14.39 10.66
CA LEU A 12 -16.56 14.22 11.00
C LEU A 12 -15.68 15.04 10.02
N ARG A 13 -14.80 15.89 10.54
CA ARG A 13 -13.78 16.57 9.75
C ARG A 13 -12.46 15.82 9.87
N VAL A 14 -12.01 15.19 8.79
CA VAL A 14 -10.77 14.42 8.74
C VAL A 14 -9.66 15.24 8.08
N ALA A 15 -8.49 15.33 8.73
CA ALA A 15 -7.28 15.82 8.10
C ALA A 15 -6.45 14.65 7.57
N MET A 16 -5.96 14.72 6.32
CA MET A 16 -5.13 13.67 5.71
C MET A 16 -3.75 14.24 5.35
N ALA A 17 -2.70 13.60 5.89
CA ALA A 17 -1.31 14.00 5.64
C ALA A 17 -0.72 13.21 4.47
N LEU A 18 -0.40 13.88 3.35
CA LEU A 18 0.06 13.20 2.12
C LEU A 18 1.58 12.98 2.03
N GLY A 19 2.35 13.29 3.06
CA GLY A 19 3.79 13.01 3.06
C GLY A 19 4.12 11.52 2.98
N GLY A 20 5.24 11.19 2.35
CA GLY A 20 5.73 9.80 2.25
C GLY A 20 5.11 8.96 1.14
N THR A 21 4.35 9.56 0.24
CA THR A 21 3.63 8.90 -0.86
C THR A 21 4.45 8.73 -2.14
N ASP A 22 5.77 9.04 -2.13
CA ASP A 22 6.65 8.99 -3.30
C ASP A 22 6.15 9.81 -4.51
N ARG A 23 5.36 10.84 -4.28
CA ARG A 23 4.85 11.74 -5.32
C ARG A 23 4.17 10.99 -6.48
N GLY A 24 3.32 10.04 -6.18
CA GLY A 24 2.57 9.27 -7.18
C GLY A 24 3.30 8.04 -7.76
N ARG A 25 4.52 7.71 -7.32
CA ARG A 25 5.37 6.69 -7.97
C ARG A 25 5.50 5.36 -7.22
N SER A 26 4.59 5.04 -6.32
CA SER A 26 4.67 3.79 -5.52
C SER A 26 3.30 3.16 -5.29
N GLY A 27 3.26 1.90 -4.84
CA GLY A 27 2.03 1.23 -4.41
C GLY A 27 1.28 2.00 -3.31
N ILE A 28 2.00 2.69 -2.40
CA ILE A 28 1.38 3.57 -1.40
C ILE A 28 0.62 4.72 -2.08
N SER A 29 1.17 5.28 -3.16
CA SER A 29 0.48 6.33 -3.92
C SER A 29 -0.80 5.82 -4.56
N THR A 30 -0.81 4.57 -5.07
CA THR A 30 -2.02 3.94 -5.60
C THR A 30 -3.08 3.81 -4.51
N VAL A 31 -2.72 3.36 -3.30
CA VAL A 31 -3.63 3.31 -2.15
C VAL A 31 -4.18 4.69 -1.82
N VAL A 32 -3.30 5.70 -1.67
CA VAL A 32 -3.70 7.06 -1.33
C VAL A 32 -4.65 7.63 -2.37
N ARG A 33 -4.36 7.45 -3.67
CA ARG A 33 -5.23 7.88 -4.77
C ARG A 33 -6.62 7.26 -4.67
N SER A 34 -6.69 5.93 -4.51
CA SER A 34 -7.95 5.21 -4.41
C SER A 34 -8.75 5.59 -3.16
N VAL A 35 -8.08 5.82 -2.03
CA VAL A 35 -8.71 6.18 -0.76
C VAL A 35 -9.19 7.63 -0.74
N LEU A 36 -8.44 8.59 -1.30
CA LEU A 36 -8.77 10.02 -1.27
C LEU A 36 -10.16 10.31 -1.84
N ALA A 37 -10.42 9.82 -3.07
CA ALA A 37 -11.69 10.06 -3.75
C ALA A 37 -12.87 9.43 -3.01
N GLY A 38 -12.72 8.18 -2.56
CA GLY A 38 -13.75 7.46 -1.80
C GLY A 38 -14.01 8.07 -0.43
N LEU A 39 -12.94 8.45 0.29
CA LEU A 39 -13.01 9.05 1.62
C LEU A 39 -13.77 10.39 1.59
N ARG A 40 -13.43 11.26 0.61
CA ARG A 40 -14.17 12.51 0.40
C ARG A 40 -15.67 12.26 0.21
N LYS A 41 -16.03 11.36 -0.71
CA LYS A 41 -17.44 11.02 -1.00
C LYS A 41 -18.15 10.47 0.23
N SER A 42 -17.53 9.52 0.94
CA SER A 42 -18.11 8.89 2.13
C SER A 42 -18.30 9.90 3.27
N LEU A 43 -17.33 10.80 3.52
CA LEU A 43 -17.46 11.84 4.55
C LEU A 43 -18.55 12.84 4.20
N GLN A 44 -18.60 13.35 2.96
CA GLN A 44 -19.63 14.29 2.50
C GLN A 44 -21.04 13.70 2.61
N GLY A 45 -21.22 12.43 2.26
CA GLY A 45 -22.50 11.74 2.42
C GLY A 45 -22.98 11.64 3.88
N ARG A 46 -22.08 11.84 4.86
CA ARG A 46 -22.35 11.86 6.31
C ARG A 46 -22.33 13.28 6.90
N GLY A 47 -22.34 14.33 6.07
CA GLY A 47 -22.24 15.71 6.50
C GLY A 47 -20.84 16.15 6.96
N GLY A 48 -19.84 15.29 6.85
CA GLY A 48 -18.46 15.55 7.21
C GLY A 48 -17.63 16.19 6.09
N SER A 49 -16.34 16.39 6.33
CA SER A 49 -15.42 17.01 5.37
C SER A 49 -14.02 16.42 5.44
N LEU A 50 -13.27 16.57 4.33
CA LEU A 50 -11.88 16.18 4.22
C LEU A 50 -11.02 17.43 3.97
N VAL A 51 -9.93 17.58 4.73
CA VAL A 51 -8.86 18.53 4.44
C VAL A 51 -7.57 17.74 4.26
N ALA A 52 -6.78 18.07 3.25
CA ALA A 52 -5.50 17.42 3.00
C ALA A 52 -4.35 18.42 3.08
N PHE A 53 -3.16 17.93 3.45
CA PHE A 53 -1.96 18.74 3.45
C PHE A 53 -0.73 17.94 3.05
N GLY A 54 0.24 18.63 2.45
CA GLY A 54 1.48 18.04 1.96
C GLY A 54 2.32 19.06 1.20
N ALA A 55 3.38 18.59 0.52
CA ALA A 55 4.19 19.43 -0.35
C ALA A 55 3.46 19.75 -1.67
N GLU A 56 3.89 20.82 -2.35
CA GLU A 56 3.38 21.17 -3.68
C GLU A 56 3.43 19.98 -4.66
N ALA A 57 4.51 19.19 -4.60
CA ALA A 57 4.66 17.99 -5.41
C ALA A 57 3.65 16.87 -5.08
N ASP A 58 3.18 16.79 -3.83
CA ASP A 58 2.11 15.86 -3.45
C ASP A 58 0.77 16.37 -4.03
N ARG A 59 0.51 17.69 -3.96
CA ARG A 59 -0.68 18.28 -4.59
C ARG A 59 -0.72 18.01 -6.10
N ALA A 60 0.40 18.20 -6.79
CA ALA A 60 0.48 17.94 -8.22
C ALA A 60 0.26 16.44 -8.55
N ALA A 61 0.81 15.53 -7.73
CA ALA A 61 0.67 14.09 -7.93
C ALA A 61 -0.76 13.55 -7.74
N PHE A 62 -1.58 14.24 -6.94
CA PHE A 62 -2.96 13.86 -6.62
C PHE A 62 -3.98 14.94 -7.02
N ALA A 63 -3.66 15.74 -8.04
CA ALA A 63 -4.47 16.91 -8.42
C ALA A 63 -5.93 16.56 -8.74
N THR A 64 -6.15 15.43 -9.40
CA THR A 64 -7.50 14.94 -9.75
C THR A 64 -8.29 14.55 -8.51
N GLU A 65 -7.69 13.81 -7.61
CA GLU A 65 -8.35 13.29 -6.39
C GLU A 65 -8.55 14.39 -5.34
N LEU A 66 -7.71 15.42 -5.36
CA LEU A 66 -7.79 16.59 -4.50
C LEU A 66 -8.78 17.67 -5.03
N ALA A 67 -9.36 17.47 -6.22
CA ALA A 67 -10.37 18.41 -6.73
C ALA A 67 -11.55 18.51 -5.75
N GLY A 68 -11.80 19.73 -5.23
CA GLY A 68 -12.82 19.99 -4.23
C GLY A 68 -12.49 19.56 -2.79
N VAL A 69 -11.23 19.19 -2.52
CA VAL A 69 -10.70 18.97 -1.16
C VAL A 69 -9.99 20.25 -0.72
N GLU A 70 -10.25 20.69 0.51
CA GLU A 70 -9.47 21.78 1.10
C GLU A 70 -8.00 21.38 1.20
N TRP A 71 -7.10 22.21 0.68
CA TRP A 71 -5.66 21.94 0.67
C TRP A 71 -4.86 22.92 1.50
N ARG A 72 -3.90 22.41 2.26
CA ARG A 72 -2.90 23.22 2.94
C ARG A 72 -1.49 22.77 2.55
N GLU A 73 -0.72 23.68 1.96
CA GLU A 73 0.66 23.42 1.58
C GLU A 73 1.59 23.45 2.78
N THR A 74 2.52 22.48 2.84
CA THR A 74 3.61 22.48 3.84
C THR A 74 4.75 23.40 3.38
N PRO A 75 5.51 24.02 4.29
CA PRO A 75 6.57 24.93 3.90
C PRO A 75 7.64 24.24 3.04
N ARG A 76 8.06 24.87 1.95
CA ARG A 76 9.04 24.33 0.97
C ARG A 76 10.38 23.91 1.58
N ALA A 77 10.78 24.50 2.69
CA ALA A 77 11.98 24.10 3.45
C ALA A 77 11.96 22.61 3.85
N PHE A 78 10.78 22.00 3.89
CA PHE A 78 10.57 20.60 4.27
C PHE A 78 10.27 19.66 3.10
N ASP A 79 10.58 20.04 1.86
CA ASP A 79 10.33 19.18 0.69
C ASP A 79 11.36 18.04 0.54
N ARG A 80 12.52 18.16 1.19
CA ARG A 80 13.53 17.09 1.21
C ARG A 80 13.13 15.97 2.19
N PRO A 81 13.46 14.70 1.89
CA PRO A 81 12.98 13.55 2.66
C PRO A 81 13.23 13.60 4.17
N GLY A 82 14.43 14.01 4.62
CA GLY A 82 14.79 14.11 6.03
C GLY A 82 14.04 15.22 6.77
N PRO A 83 14.14 16.49 6.34
CA PRO A 83 13.35 17.59 6.87
C PRO A 83 11.85 17.32 6.83
N ASN A 84 11.34 16.70 5.77
CA ASN A 84 9.93 16.32 5.67
C ASN A 84 9.52 15.32 6.77
N ALA A 85 10.36 14.32 7.06
CA ALA A 85 10.08 13.37 8.13
C ALA A 85 10.01 14.04 9.50
N LEU A 86 10.94 14.95 9.80
CA LEU A 86 10.95 15.72 11.04
C LEU A 86 9.74 16.67 11.14
N TRP A 87 9.36 17.31 10.04
CA TRP A 87 8.18 18.15 10.01
C TRP A 87 6.91 17.35 10.33
N HIS A 88 6.72 16.21 9.69
CA HIS A 88 5.59 15.34 9.98
C HIS A 88 5.58 14.88 11.44
N LEU A 89 6.74 14.51 11.97
CA LEU A 89 6.87 14.02 13.33
C LEU A 89 6.38 15.03 14.39
N PHE A 90 6.63 16.32 14.16
CA PHE A 90 6.35 17.36 15.19
C PHE A 90 5.26 18.36 14.80
N ARG A 91 4.89 18.47 13.51
CA ARG A 91 4.00 19.54 13.02
C ARG A 91 2.69 19.06 12.42
N SER A 92 2.61 17.80 11.96
CA SER A 92 1.40 17.29 11.32
C SER A 92 0.19 17.26 12.27
N GLY A 93 0.36 16.77 13.49
CA GLY A 93 -0.70 16.79 14.52
C GLY A 93 -1.18 18.21 14.87
N PRO A 94 -0.28 19.13 15.29
CA PRO A 94 -0.66 20.52 15.55
C PRO A 94 -1.29 21.24 14.35
N LEU A 95 -0.86 20.97 13.11
CA LEU A 95 -1.49 21.55 11.93
C LEU A 95 -2.91 21.01 11.75
N ALA A 96 -3.12 19.72 11.84
CA ALA A 96 -4.44 19.11 11.71
C ALA A 96 -5.44 19.69 12.76
N ALA A 97 -5.00 19.88 13.99
CA ALA A 97 -5.81 20.52 15.03
C ALA A 97 -6.17 21.98 14.69
N ARG A 98 -5.20 22.77 14.18
CA ARG A 98 -5.44 24.16 13.73
C ARG A 98 -6.40 24.26 12.54
N LEU A 99 -6.44 23.22 11.70
CA LEU A 99 -7.40 23.11 10.60
C LEU A 99 -8.80 22.71 11.08
N GLY A 100 -9.02 22.57 12.38
CA GLY A 100 -10.29 22.18 12.98
C GLY A 100 -10.69 20.74 12.68
N ALA A 101 -9.71 19.86 12.43
CA ALA A 101 -10.01 18.46 12.20
C ALA A 101 -10.30 17.72 13.51
N ASP A 102 -11.23 16.79 13.47
CA ASP A 102 -11.54 15.87 14.59
C ASP A 102 -10.54 14.72 14.67
N VAL A 103 -9.95 14.31 13.53
CA VAL A 103 -9.02 13.19 13.41
C VAL A 103 -7.96 13.48 12.36
N LEU A 104 -6.73 13.05 12.63
CA LEU A 104 -5.63 13.04 11.67
C LEU A 104 -5.43 11.63 11.11
N LEU A 105 -5.65 11.46 9.81
CA LEU A 105 -5.34 10.25 9.06
C LEU A 105 -3.92 10.34 8.47
N LEU A 106 -3.09 9.35 8.80
CA LEU A 106 -1.71 9.19 8.34
C LEU A 106 -1.65 7.98 7.39
N PRO A 107 -1.86 8.17 6.08
CA PRO A 107 -2.04 7.05 5.13
C PRO A 107 -0.74 6.32 4.80
N ALA A 108 0.42 6.84 5.20
CA ALA A 108 1.75 6.25 4.96
C ALA A 108 2.57 6.21 6.26
N ALA A 109 1.99 5.66 7.32
CA ALA A 109 2.55 5.71 8.67
C ALA A 109 3.90 4.98 8.80
N ASN A 110 4.17 3.96 7.97
CA ASN A 110 5.49 3.34 7.89
C ASN A 110 6.60 4.27 7.32
N ARG A 111 6.27 5.50 6.94
CA ARG A 111 7.21 6.50 6.41
C ARG A 111 7.06 7.87 7.08
N ARG A 112 5.85 8.28 7.42
CA ARG A 112 5.51 9.56 8.03
C ARG A 112 4.50 9.37 9.13
N LEU A 113 4.91 9.72 10.33
CA LEU A 113 4.11 9.67 11.54
C LEU A 113 4.18 10.99 12.28
N THR A 114 3.31 11.16 13.28
CA THR A 114 3.43 12.22 14.28
C THR A 114 3.82 11.62 15.65
N ALA A 115 4.75 12.25 16.33
CA ALA A 115 5.08 11.88 17.71
C ALA A 115 4.14 12.54 18.73
N PHE A 116 3.47 13.62 18.31
CA PHE A 116 2.53 14.36 19.12
C PHE A 116 1.37 14.86 18.29
N SER A 117 0.17 14.61 18.74
CA SER A 117 -1.05 15.15 18.13
C SER A 117 -2.04 15.59 19.23
N PRO A 118 -2.56 16.84 19.16
CA PRO A 118 -3.64 17.30 20.05
C PRO A 118 -5.00 16.66 19.73
N ILE A 119 -5.10 15.95 18.61
CA ILE A 119 -6.32 15.28 18.15
C ILE A 119 -6.01 13.80 17.87
N PRO A 120 -7.02 12.91 17.90
CA PRO A 120 -6.84 11.50 17.61
C PRO A 120 -6.17 11.25 16.26
N THR A 121 -5.40 10.16 16.17
CA THR A 121 -4.69 9.78 14.97
C THR A 121 -5.06 8.37 14.53
N VAL A 122 -5.26 8.20 13.23
CA VAL A 122 -5.38 6.90 12.56
C VAL A 122 -4.17 6.70 11.67
N ALA A 123 -3.34 5.70 11.96
CA ALA A 123 -2.06 5.48 11.31
C ALA A 123 -2.10 4.18 10.47
N VAL A 124 -2.06 4.32 9.12
CA VAL A 124 -2.09 3.18 8.20
C VAL A 124 -0.67 2.70 7.90
N VAL A 125 -0.38 1.46 8.25
CA VAL A 125 0.92 0.81 8.06
C VAL A 125 0.84 -0.16 6.90
N HIS A 126 1.62 0.08 5.84
CA HIS A 126 1.63 -0.75 4.64
C HIS A 126 2.60 -1.91 4.74
N ASP A 127 3.74 -1.72 5.36
CA ASP A 127 4.75 -2.75 5.61
C ASP A 127 5.70 -2.33 6.73
N LEU A 128 6.42 -3.30 7.26
CA LEU A 128 7.60 -3.12 8.10
C LEU A 128 8.82 -3.82 7.47
N ALA A 129 8.91 -3.81 6.15
CA ALA A 129 9.97 -4.49 5.39
C ALA A 129 11.38 -4.06 5.82
N GLN A 130 11.55 -2.82 6.33
CA GLN A 130 12.81 -2.36 6.91
C GLN A 130 13.24 -3.15 8.15
N LEU A 131 12.30 -3.79 8.87
CA LEU A 131 12.62 -4.63 10.02
C LEU A 131 12.84 -6.10 9.63
N ARG A 132 12.33 -6.52 8.47
CA ARG A 132 12.36 -7.92 7.99
C ARG A 132 13.45 -8.21 6.97
N VAL A 133 13.85 -7.23 6.16
CA VAL A 133 14.87 -7.39 5.12
C VAL A 133 16.18 -6.78 5.58
N SER A 134 17.18 -7.63 5.82
CA SER A 134 18.53 -7.21 6.23
C SER A 134 19.17 -6.29 5.17
N ALA A 135 19.92 -5.27 5.64
CA ALA A 135 20.65 -4.32 4.79
C ALA A 135 19.79 -3.55 3.77
N LYS A 136 18.49 -3.40 4.02
CA LYS A 136 17.60 -2.62 3.14
C LYS A 136 17.96 -1.14 3.11
N PHE A 137 18.40 -0.59 4.23
CA PHE A 137 18.76 0.83 4.39
C PHE A 137 20.08 1.01 5.15
N ASP A 138 20.63 2.21 5.10
CA ASP A 138 21.80 2.62 5.89
C ASP A 138 21.49 2.60 7.41
N ARG A 139 22.58 2.63 8.22
CA ARG A 139 22.48 2.49 9.68
C ARG A 139 21.60 3.55 10.33
N LEU A 140 21.63 4.79 9.84
CA LEU A 140 20.84 5.90 10.39
C LEU A 140 19.34 5.72 10.11
N ARG A 141 18.98 5.33 8.89
CA ARG A 141 17.58 5.01 8.53
C ARG A 141 17.07 3.80 9.30
N MET A 142 17.92 2.80 9.52
CA MET A 142 17.54 1.63 10.35
C MET A 142 17.30 2.03 11.81
N PHE A 143 18.13 2.90 12.38
CA PHE A 143 17.92 3.44 13.72
C PHE A 143 16.60 4.21 13.81
N TYR A 144 16.34 5.11 12.86
CA TYR A 144 15.09 5.85 12.78
C TYR A 144 13.87 4.91 12.68
N ALA A 145 13.93 3.91 11.82
CA ALA A 145 12.85 2.94 11.63
C ALA A 145 12.57 2.11 12.88
N LYS A 146 13.63 1.61 13.55
CA LYS A 146 13.51 0.73 14.71
C LYS A 146 13.07 1.45 15.99
N HIS A 147 13.51 2.69 16.19
CA HIS A 147 13.30 3.38 17.47
C HIS A 147 12.29 4.52 17.34
N VAL A 148 12.42 5.37 16.33
CA VAL A 148 11.56 6.56 16.21
C VAL A 148 10.20 6.20 15.63
N LEU A 149 10.17 5.48 14.49
CA LEU A 149 8.89 5.11 13.87
C LEU A 149 8.09 4.13 14.74
N VAL A 150 8.72 3.13 15.33
CA VAL A 150 8.04 2.17 16.20
C VAL A 150 7.46 2.88 17.43
N SER A 151 8.23 3.77 18.08
CA SER A 151 7.74 4.55 19.21
C SER A 151 6.58 5.49 18.83
N ALA A 152 6.67 6.14 17.65
CA ALA A 152 5.60 7.00 17.15
C ALA A 152 4.35 6.21 16.74
N MET A 153 4.49 4.97 16.25
CA MET A 153 3.36 4.06 16.03
C MET A 153 2.64 3.72 17.32
N ALA A 154 3.37 3.48 18.40
CA ALA A 154 2.79 3.18 19.71
C ALA A 154 1.94 4.34 20.28
N SER A 155 2.17 5.58 19.84
CA SER A 155 1.40 6.76 20.27
C SER A 155 0.14 7.03 19.43
N ALA A 156 -0.07 6.32 18.32
CA ALA A 156 -1.26 6.49 17.51
C ALA A 156 -2.54 6.05 18.26
N THR A 157 -3.64 6.77 18.08
CA THR A 157 -4.92 6.40 18.70
C THR A 157 -5.47 5.11 18.12
N GLU A 158 -5.38 4.92 16.80
CA GLU A 158 -5.67 3.67 16.11
C GLU A 158 -4.56 3.33 15.12
N LEU A 159 -4.15 2.06 15.14
CA LEU A 159 -3.26 1.48 14.14
C LEU A 159 -4.07 0.65 13.15
N VAL A 160 -3.80 0.84 11.87
CA VAL A 160 -4.39 0.08 10.78
C VAL A 160 -3.28 -0.70 10.06
N ALA A 161 -3.41 -2.01 10.01
CA ALA A 161 -2.59 -2.90 9.18
C ALA A 161 -3.34 -3.24 7.90
N VAL A 162 -2.65 -3.22 6.76
CA VAL A 162 -3.25 -3.56 5.45
C VAL A 162 -3.31 -5.05 5.17
N SER A 163 -2.72 -5.89 6.05
CA SER A 163 -2.68 -7.34 5.94
C SER A 163 -2.47 -8.00 7.30
N GLU A 164 -2.77 -9.29 7.43
CA GLU A 164 -2.43 -10.06 8.62
C GLU A 164 -0.93 -10.14 8.86
N ALA A 165 -0.15 -10.28 7.78
CA ALA A 165 1.30 -10.25 7.86
C ALA A 165 1.80 -8.93 8.47
N THR A 166 1.31 -7.77 7.98
CA THR A 166 1.66 -6.46 8.55
C THR A 166 1.15 -6.32 9.98
N ARG A 167 -0.03 -6.86 10.32
CA ARG A 167 -0.56 -6.86 11.69
C ARG A 167 0.33 -7.67 12.64
N THR A 168 0.84 -8.81 12.20
CA THR A 168 1.77 -9.64 12.96
C THR A 168 3.11 -8.90 13.14
N ASP A 169 3.65 -8.31 12.08
CA ASP A 169 4.87 -7.51 12.15
C ASP A 169 4.76 -6.36 13.16
N LEU A 170 3.60 -5.67 13.17
CA LEU A 170 3.32 -4.60 14.13
C LEU A 170 3.26 -5.09 15.57
N ARG A 171 2.58 -6.22 15.82
CA ARG A 171 2.50 -6.81 17.16
C ARG A 171 3.88 -7.17 17.70
N GLU A 172 4.72 -7.76 16.87
CA GLU A 172 6.09 -8.10 17.24
C GLU A 172 6.95 -6.86 17.48
N ALA A 173 6.84 -5.84 16.62
CA ALA A 173 7.62 -4.61 16.72
C ALA A 173 7.24 -3.78 17.95
N LEU A 174 5.97 -3.73 18.32
CA LEU A 174 5.43 -2.90 19.41
C LEU A 174 5.43 -3.62 20.77
N SER A 175 5.71 -4.92 20.84
CA SER A 175 5.79 -5.71 22.07
C SER A 175 4.60 -5.56 23.04
N CYS A 176 3.39 -5.48 22.56
CA CYS A 176 2.12 -5.12 23.22
C CYS A 176 1.66 -3.70 22.88
N PRO A 177 0.98 -3.47 21.77
CA PRO A 177 0.41 -2.17 21.46
C PRO A 177 -0.65 -1.77 22.48
N ALA A 178 -0.68 -0.51 22.88
CA ALA A 178 -1.67 0.04 23.81
C ALA A 178 -3.11 -0.06 23.26
N HIS A 179 -3.27 -0.20 21.94
CA HIS A 179 -4.54 -0.28 21.23
C HIS A 179 -4.59 -1.48 20.27
N PRO A 180 -5.79 -2.02 20.00
CA PRO A 180 -5.94 -3.07 18.99
C PRO A 180 -5.51 -2.56 17.61
N ILE A 181 -4.79 -3.42 16.87
CA ILE A 181 -4.40 -3.15 15.50
C ILE A 181 -5.56 -3.60 14.59
N ARG A 182 -6.22 -2.66 13.94
CA ARG A 182 -7.32 -2.91 13.03
C ARG A 182 -6.79 -3.45 11.69
N LEU A 183 -7.40 -4.50 11.19
CA LEU A 183 -7.10 -5.02 9.85
C LEU A 183 -8.03 -4.37 8.84
N ILE A 184 -7.47 -3.62 7.89
CA ILE A 184 -8.21 -3.02 6.77
C ILE A 184 -7.42 -3.29 5.49
N PRO A 185 -7.75 -4.37 4.76
CA PRO A 185 -7.03 -4.71 3.53
C PRO A 185 -7.19 -3.64 2.45
N ASN A 186 -6.17 -3.51 1.61
CA ASN A 186 -6.27 -2.72 0.39
C ASN A 186 -7.23 -3.37 -0.61
N GLY A 187 -7.83 -2.54 -1.46
CA GLY A 187 -8.69 -2.97 -2.54
C GLY A 187 -7.98 -3.09 -3.88
N VAL A 188 -8.75 -3.47 -4.90
CA VAL A 188 -8.38 -3.39 -6.31
C VAL A 188 -9.52 -2.79 -7.12
N ASP A 189 -9.18 -2.05 -8.17
CA ASP A 189 -10.15 -1.53 -9.13
C ASP A 189 -10.40 -2.58 -10.23
N THR A 190 -11.46 -3.36 -10.07
CA THR A 190 -11.83 -4.42 -11.03
C THR A 190 -12.41 -3.87 -12.34
N SER A 191 -12.73 -2.58 -12.42
CA SER A 191 -13.11 -1.94 -13.68
C SER A 191 -11.89 -1.68 -14.56
N ARG A 192 -10.74 -1.41 -13.96
CA ARG A 192 -9.45 -1.23 -14.64
C ARG A 192 -8.74 -2.55 -14.89
N PHE A 193 -8.69 -3.42 -13.88
CA PHE A 193 -8.07 -4.74 -13.93
C PHE A 193 -9.15 -5.80 -14.04
N SER A 194 -9.43 -6.22 -15.26
CA SER A 194 -10.44 -7.24 -15.57
C SER A 194 -9.88 -8.26 -16.54
N ALA A 195 -10.43 -9.47 -16.52
CA ALA A 195 -10.08 -10.50 -17.50
C ALA A 195 -10.30 -9.98 -18.92
N PRO A 196 -9.33 -10.16 -19.84
CA PRO A 196 -9.43 -9.63 -21.18
C PRO A 196 -10.46 -10.41 -22.01
N SER A 197 -11.16 -9.70 -22.89
CA SER A 197 -11.92 -10.29 -23.99
C SER A 197 -10.99 -10.57 -25.19
N ALA A 198 -11.50 -11.33 -26.16
CA ALA A 198 -10.78 -11.50 -27.41
C ALA A 198 -10.59 -10.15 -28.11
N GLY A 199 -9.35 -9.83 -28.48
CA GLY A 199 -9.02 -8.56 -29.14
C GLY A 199 -9.05 -7.33 -28.20
N ASP A 200 -8.89 -7.52 -26.89
CA ASP A 200 -8.92 -6.42 -25.91
C ASP A 200 -8.01 -5.26 -26.32
N PRO A 201 -8.55 -4.06 -26.57
CA PRO A 201 -7.78 -2.90 -27.05
C PRO A 201 -6.74 -2.42 -26.05
N ARG A 202 -6.93 -2.67 -24.74
CA ARG A 202 -5.95 -2.31 -23.72
C ARG A 202 -4.63 -3.05 -23.93
N ILE A 203 -4.69 -4.33 -24.33
CA ILE A 203 -3.50 -5.16 -24.59
C ILE A 203 -2.77 -4.65 -25.85
N ALA A 204 -3.50 -4.36 -26.92
CA ALA A 204 -2.91 -3.81 -28.15
C ALA A 204 -2.21 -2.48 -27.87
N ALA A 205 -2.92 -1.53 -27.21
CA ALA A 205 -2.36 -0.24 -26.86
C ALA A 205 -1.10 -0.34 -25.99
N ALA A 206 -1.09 -1.25 -25.00
CA ALA A 206 0.09 -1.47 -24.15
C ALA A 206 1.25 -2.08 -24.95
N ARG A 207 0.98 -3.08 -25.79
CA ARG A 207 2.01 -3.72 -26.62
C ARG A 207 2.64 -2.75 -27.62
N ASP A 208 1.82 -1.96 -28.31
CA ASP A 208 2.29 -0.98 -29.29
C ASP A 208 3.11 0.13 -28.63
N SER A 209 2.56 0.73 -27.57
CA SER A 209 3.26 1.82 -26.83
C SER A 209 4.57 1.39 -26.22
N LEU A 210 4.70 0.13 -25.82
CA LEU A 210 5.88 -0.41 -25.14
C LEU A 210 6.78 -1.25 -26.04
N ALA A 211 6.45 -1.39 -27.35
CA ALA A 211 7.11 -2.23 -28.32
C ALA A 211 7.32 -3.68 -27.80
N LEU A 212 6.25 -4.27 -27.24
CA LEU A 212 6.25 -5.62 -26.69
C LEU A 212 5.64 -6.63 -27.68
N HIS A 213 6.49 -7.43 -28.30
CA HIS A 213 6.09 -8.47 -29.23
C HIS A 213 6.30 -9.85 -28.61
N GLY A 214 5.34 -10.76 -28.84
CA GLY A 214 5.40 -12.14 -28.36
C GLY A 214 4.98 -12.32 -26.90
N PRO A 215 5.16 -13.54 -26.35
CA PRO A 215 4.77 -13.89 -24.99
C PRO A 215 5.70 -13.27 -23.95
N TYR A 216 5.16 -12.93 -22.78
CA TYR A 216 5.97 -12.35 -21.72
C TYR A 216 5.44 -12.66 -20.31
N LEU A 217 6.41 -12.74 -19.39
CA LEU A 217 6.21 -12.70 -17.95
C LEU A 217 6.34 -11.25 -17.48
N LEU A 218 5.49 -10.82 -16.58
CA LEU A 218 5.53 -9.48 -16.02
C LEU A 218 5.97 -9.50 -14.57
N TYR A 219 6.94 -8.64 -14.21
CA TYR A 219 7.27 -8.32 -12.83
C TYR A 219 7.05 -6.82 -12.57
N PRO A 220 5.87 -6.42 -12.07
CA PRO A 220 5.52 -5.02 -11.82
C PRO A 220 6.02 -4.57 -10.45
N ALA A 221 7.31 -4.31 -10.36
CA ALA A 221 7.98 -3.91 -9.13
C ALA A 221 9.05 -2.85 -9.39
N ARG A 222 9.23 -1.92 -8.45
CA ARG A 222 10.36 -0.98 -8.48
C ARG A 222 11.68 -1.74 -8.58
N LEU A 223 12.63 -1.20 -9.33
CA LEU A 223 13.97 -1.76 -9.40
C LEU A 223 14.72 -1.41 -8.11
N GLU A 224 14.51 -2.23 -7.09
CA GLU A 224 15.05 -2.07 -5.74
C GLU A 224 15.81 -3.35 -5.34
N HIS A 225 17.04 -3.21 -4.88
CA HIS A 225 17.85 -4.32 -4.40
C HIS A 225 18.15 -4.14 -2.90
N PRO A 226 18.10 -5.22 -2.09
CA PRO A 226 17.74 -6.60 -2.40
C PRO A 226 16.23 -6.88 -2.30
N GLY A 227 15.42 -5.96 -1.78
CA GLY A 227 14.04 -6.18 -1.32
C GLY A 227 13.11 -6.80 -2.36
N LYS A 228 13.16 -6.34 -3.61
CA LYS A 228 12.33 -6.86 -4.72
C LYS A 228 12.93 -8.09 -5.42
N ASN A 229 14.09 -8.57 -5.00
CA ASN A 229 14.63 -9.90 -5.36
C ASN A 229 14.84 -10.17 -6.85
N HIS A 230 15.07 -9.12 -7.63
CA HIS A 230 15.24 -9.20 -9.09
C HIS A 230 16.34 -10.18 -9.51
N LEU A 231 17.46 -10.24 -8.76
CA LEU A 231 18.61 -11.07 -9.15
C LEU A 231 18.25 -12.56 -9.13
N ARG A 232 17.56 -13.05 -8.09
CA ARG A 232 17.12 -14.46 -8.05
C ARG A 232 16.04 -14.74 -9.09
N LEU A 233 15.16 -13.78 -9.37
CA LEU A 233 14.19 -13.92 -10.47
C LEU A 233 14.88 -14.07 -11.82
N LEU A 234 15.91 -13.28 -12.12
CA LEU A 234 16.68 -13.37 -13.36
C LEU A 234 17.39 -14.72 -13.48
N GLN A 235 17.99 -15.22 -12.39
CA GLN A 235 18.62 -16.54 -12.34
C GLN A 235 17.61 -17.66 -12.60
N ALA A 236 16.46 -17.63 -11.95
CA ALA A 236 15.38 -18.60 -12.15
C ALA A 236 14.83 -18.55 -13.60
N PHE A 237 14.60 -17.34 -14.12
CA PHE A 237 14.13 -17.14 -15.49
C PHE A 237 15.12 -17.66 -16.53
N ALA A 238 16.42 -17.45 -16.32
CA ALA A 238 17.47 -17.94 -17.22
C ALA A 238 17.51 -19.46 -17.32
N GLN A 239 17.15 -20.16 -16.24
CA GLN A 239 17.18 -21.63 -16.13
C GLN A 239 15.84 -22.28 -16.52
N SER A 240 14.74 -21.53 -16.62
CA SER A 240 13.41 -22.06 -16.90
C SER A 240 13.27 -22.48 -18.36
N ALA A 241 12.96 -23.75 -18.58
CA ALA A 241 12.64 -24.30 -19.90
C ALA A 241 11.27 -23.80 -20.40
N ALA A 242 10.27 -23.70 -19.51
CA ALA A 242 8.94 -23.21 -19.83
C ALA A 242 8.97 -21.76 -20.31
N ALA A 243 9.87 -20.95 -19.75
CA ALA A 243 10.05 -19.54 -20.13
C ALA A 243 10.97 -19.33 -21.35
N SER A 244 11.45 -20.37 -22.03
CA SER A 244 12.46 -20.26 -23.11
C SER A 244 12.04 -19.32 -24.25
N LYS A 245 10.74 -19.25 -24.56
CA LYS A 245 10.16 -18.39 -25.61
C LYS A 245 9.63 -17.05 -25.09
N HIS A 246 9.68 -16.82 -23.78
CA HIS A 246 9.13 -15.61 -23.15
C HIS A 246 10.18 -14.52 -22.98
N LYS A 247 9.71 -13.28 -22.95
CA LYS A 247 10.45 -12.16 -22.40
C LYS A 247 10.09 -11.99 -20.92
N LEU A 248 11.06 -11.57 -20.10
CA LEU A 248 10.80 -11.07 -18.76
C LEU A 248 10.73 -9.55 -18.80
N VAL A 249 9.54 -9.01 -18.50
CA VAL A 249 9.28 -7.58 -18.49
C VAL A 249 9.34 -7.07 -17.06
N LEU A 250 10.30 -6.21 -16.78
CA LEU A 250 10.48 -5.53 -15.50
C LEU A 250 9.86 -4.14 -15.60
N ALA A 251 8.78 -3.89 -14.87
CA ALA A 251 8.01 -2.66 -14.94
C ALA A 251 8.03 -1.94 -13.59
N GLY A 252 8.76 -0.83 -13.49
CA GLY A 252 8.86 -0.02 -12.28
C GLY A 252 10.02 0.96 -12.32
N ALA A 253 9.90 2.05 -11.57
CA ALA A 253 10.96 3.06 -11.46
C ALA A 253 12.24 2.48 -10.82
N ASP A 254 13.38 3.02 -11.20
CA ASP A 254 14.66 2.66 -10.59
C ASP A 254 14.81 3.33 -9.20
N PHE A 255 14.99 2.50 -8.18
CA PHE A 255 15.25 2.87 -6.80
C PHE A 255 16.63 2.36 -6.35
N GLY A 256 17.63 2.50 -7.23
CA GLY A 256 19.01 2.10 -6.98
C GLY A 256 19.30 0.62 -7.28
N GLY A 257 18.34 -0.12 -7.84
CA GLY A 257 18.51 -1.53 -8.21
C GLY A 257 18.92 -1.75 -9.66
N GLY A 258 18.75 -0.75 -10.52
CA GLY A 258 18.91 -0.91 -11.96
C GLY A 258 20.29 -1.37 -12.39
N GLU A 259 21.35 -0.89 -11.74
CA GLU A 259 22.73 -1.31 -12.05
C GLU A 259 22.97 -2.77 -11.69
N PHE A 260 22.50 -3.24 -10.53
CA PHE A 260 22.62 -4.64 -10.14
C PHE A 260 21.89 -5.55 -11.13
N ILE A 261 20.70 -5.14 -11.59
CA ILE A 261 19.89 -5.86 -12.57
C ILE A 261 20.63 -5.93 -13.92
N ARG A 262 21.16 -4.81 -14.44
CA ARG A 262 21.91 -4.78 -15.70
C ARG A 262 23.13 -5.71 -15.68
N ARG A 263 23.91 -5.67 -14.59
CA ARG A 263 25.09 -6.55 -14.42
C ARG A 263 24.68 -8.02 -14.40
N GLU A 264 23.60 -8.36 -13.70
CA GLU A 264 23.15 -9.75 -13.63
C GLU A 264 22.59 -10.24 -14.98
N VAL A 265 21.84 -9.42 -15.70
CA VAL A 265 21.37 -9.72 -17.07
C VAL A 265 22.54 -9.98 -18.01
N ALA A 266 23.60 -9.16 -17.95
CA ALA A 266 24.81 -9.36 -18.75
C ALA A 266 25.55 -10.64 -18.36
N ARG A 267 25.71 -10.89 -17.04
CA ARG A 267 26.35 -12.10 -16.52
C ARG A 267 25.66 -13.40 -16.95
N LEU A 268 24.33 -13.36 -17.03
CA LEU A 268 23.51 -14.51 -17.44
C LEU A 268 23.36 -14.63 -18.98
N GLY A 269 23.79 -13.65 -19.75
CA GLY A 269 23.66 -13.65 -21.22
C GLY A 269 22.22 -13.52 -21.74
N ILE A 270 21.28 -13.05 -20.91
CA ILE A 270 19.82 -13.04 -21.22
C ILE A 270 19.30 -11.67 -21.66
N GLY A 271 20.18 -10.73 -22.05
CA GLY A 271 19.79 -9.38 -22.43
C GLY A 271 18.73 -9.30 -23.52
N HIS A 272 18.74 -10.22 -24.47
CA HIS A 272 17.74 -10.31 -25.55
C HIS A 272 16.36 -10.74 -25.08
N ARG A 273 16.23 -11.33 -23.88
CA ARG A 273 14.98 -11.80 -23.26
C ARG A 273 14.47 -10.93 -22.13
N VAL A 274 15.24 -9.97 -21.62
CA VAL A 274 14.84 -9.08 -20.52
C VAL A 274 14.54 -7.69 -21.03
N ARG A 275 13.36 -7.17 -20.70
CA ARG A 275 12.93 -5.81 -21.04
C ARG A 275 12.65 -5.01 -19.76
N THR A 276 13.39 -3.94 -19.55
CA THR A 276 13.13 -2.99 -18.46
C THR A 276 12.38 -1.78 -19.00
N LEU A 277 11.19 -1.50 -18.46
CA LEU A 277 10.31 -0.43 -18.95
C LEU A 277 10.43 0.88 -18.16
N GLY A 278 11.02 0.84 -16.97
CA GLY A 278 11.00 2.00 -16.07
C GLY A 278 9.61 2.25 -15.48
N PHE A 279 9.36 3.50 -15.06
CA PHE A 279 8.05 3.92 -14.56
C PHE A 279 7.04 3.98 -15.71
N LEU A 280 5.93 3.29 -15.54
CA LEU A 280 4.88 3.22 -16.55
C LEU A 280 3.82 4.30 -16.35
N PRO A 281 3.32 4.89 -17.43
CA PRO A 281 2.06 5.64 -17.40
C PRO A 281 0.92 4.75 -16.89
N GLU A 282 0.15 5.28 -15.95
CA GLU A 282 -0.91 4.52 -15.27
C GLU A 282 -1.94 3.87 -16.21
N PRO A 283 -2.35 4.49 -17.34
CA PRO A 283 -3.29 3.87 -18.29
C PRO A 283 -2.78 2.59 -18.98
N LEU A 284 -1.46 2.40 -19.08
CA LEU A 284 -0.88 1.24 -19.76
C LEU A 284 -0.81 -0.01 -18.87
N LEU A 285 -0.81 0.16 -17.55
CA LEU A 285 -0.61 -0.95 -16.62
C LEU A 285 -1.70 -2.03 -16.71
N PRO A 286 -3.00 -1.72 -16.80
CA PRO A 286 -4.03 -2.75 -16.94
C PRO A 286 -3.88 -3.61 -18.19
N GLY A 287 -3.58 -3.01 -19.34
CA GLY A 287 -3.32 -3.74 -20.59
C GLY A 287 -2.05 -4.58 -20.52
N LEU A 288 -1.00 -4.06 -19.86
CA LEU A 288 0.24 -4.80 -19.65
C LEU A 288 0.03 -6.01 -18.72
N VAL A 289 -0.77 -5.88 -17.67
CA VAL A 289 -1.12 -7.00 -16.78
C VAL A 289 -2.00 -8.01 -17.53
N ALA A 290 -3.05 -7.54 -18.20
CA ALA A 290 -3.98 -8.40 -18.95
C ALA A 290 -3.31 -9.15 -20.11
N GLY A 291 -2.27 -8.62 -20.72
CA GLY A 291 -1.53 -9.24 -21.83
C GLY A 291 -0.38 -10.15 -21.40
N ALA A 292 -0.08 -10.25 -20.10
CA ALA A 292 0.98 -11.12 -19.58
C ALA A 292 0.53 -12.59 -19.53
N ASP A 293 1.44 -13.53 -19.79
CA ASP A 293 1.17 -14.97 -19.64
C ASP A 293 1.17 -15.37 -18.16
N ALA A 294 2.04 -14.77 -17.35
CA ALA A 294 2.00 -14.84 -15.89
C ALA A 294 2.63 -13.60 -15.26
N VAL A 295 2.25 -13.33 -14.00
CA VAL A 295 2.79 -12.23 -13.20
C VAL A 295 3.62 -12.79 -12.05
N MET A 296 4.83 -12.24 -11.90
CA MET A 296 5.80 -12.64 -10.89
C MET A 296 5.75 -11.69 -9.70
N MET A 297 5.72 -12.22 -8.47
CA MET A 297 5.74 -11.45 -7.22
C MET A 297 6.68 -12.12 -6.20
N VAL A 298 8.00 -12.07 -6.48
CA VAL A 298 9.02 -12.83 -5.73
C VAL A 298 9.82 -11.99 -4.73
N GLY A 299 9.30 -10.84 -4.33
CA GLY A 299 9.93 -9.98 -3.31
C GLY A 299 10.17 -10.71 -1.99
N LEU A 300 11.24 -10.33 -1.28
CA LEU A 300 11.61 -10.96 -0.01
C LEU A 300 10.58 -10.72 1.11
N HIS A 301 9.87 -9.60 1.04
CA HIS A 301 8.78 -9.24 1.94
C HIS A 301 7.87 -8.21 1.28
N GLU A 302 6.56 -8.49 1.27
CA GLU A 302 5.53 -7.59 0.76
C GLU A 302 4.48 -7.36 1.85
N GLY A 303 4.13 -6.08 2.07
CA GLY A 303 3.12 -5.75 3.06
C GLY A 303 1.67 -5.99 2.60
N PHE A 304 1.44 -6.02 1.26
CA PHE A 304 0.16 -6.42 0.68
C PHE A 304 0.35 -7.15 -0.66
N GLY A 305 0.97 -6.51 -1.66
CA GLY A 305 1.13 -7.11 -2.99
C GLY A 305 0.00 -6.75 -3.94
N LEU A 306 -0.33 -5.46 -4.06
CA LEU A 306 -1.33 -4.95 -5.02
C LEU A 306 -1.21 -5.57 -6.41
N PRO A 307 0.01 -5.68 -7.01
CA PRO A 307 0.12 -6.25 -8.36
C PRO A 307 -0.29 -7.73 -8.46
N ALA A 308 -0.17 -8.52 -7.37
CA ALA A 308 -0.69 -9.87 -7.37
C ALA A 308 -2.21 -9.89 -7.42
N LEU A 309 -2.87 -9.00 -6.65
CA LEU A 309 -4.32 -8.87 -6.67
C LEU A 309 -4.83 -8.30 -8.01
N GLU A 310 -4.11 -7.34 -8.61
CA GLU A 310 -4.38 -6.80 -9.94
C GLU A 310 -4.26 -7.88 -11.04
N ALA A 311 -3.27 -8.77 -10.93
CA ALA A 311 -3.10 -9.90 -11.82
C ALA A 311 -4.26 -10.90 -11.71
N LEU A 312 -4.67 -11.23 -10.48
CA LEU A 312 -5.84 -12.10 -10.25
C LEU A 312 -7.14 -11.46 -10.75
N ALA A 313 -7.32 -10.15 -10.57
CA ALA A 313 -8.46 -9.43 -11.14
C ALA A 313 -8.51 -9.53 -12.68
N ALA A 314 -7.34 -9.52 -13.33
CA ALA A 314 -7.20 -9.74 -14.76
C ALA A 314 -7.21 -11.22 -15.16
N GLY A 315 -7.49 -12.15 -14.26
CA GLY A 315 -7.52 -13.59 -14.54
C GLY A 315 -6.16 -14.18 -14.96
N ARG A 316 -5.04 -13.56 -14.51
CA ARG A 316 -3.69 -14.01 -14.86
C ARG A 316 -3.12 -14.91 -13.78
N ALA A 317 -2.39 -15.95 -14.21
CA ALA A 317 -1.64 -16.80 -13.31
C ALA A 317 -0.56 -15.99 -12.58
N VAL A 318 -0.35 -16.30 -11.30
CA VAL A 318 0.62 -15.60 -10.44
C VAL A 318 1.60 -16.61 -9.86
N ALA A 319 2.90 -16.28 -9.92
CA ALA A 319 3.93 -16.91 -9.12
C ALA A 319 4.35 -15.95 -8.00
N ALA A 320 4.16 -16.32 -6.75
CA ALA A 320 4.31 -15.44 -5.62
C ALA A 320 5.23 -16.02 -4.53
N ALA A 321 5.97 -15.15 -3.84
CA ALA A 321 6.73 -15.55 -2.65
C ALA A 321 5.78 -16.02 -1.53
N ASN A 322 6.16 -17.05 -0.81
CA ASN A 322 5.43 -17.55 0.36
C ASN A 322 5.72 -16.74 1.65
N THR A 323 6.01 -15.45 1.50
CA THR A 323 6.39 -14.55 2.59
C THR A 323 5.55 -13.27 2.59
N GLY A 324 5.48 -12.61 3.75
CA GLY A 324 4.68 -11.41 3.91
C GLY A 324 3.20 -11.66 3.63
N ALA A 325 2.54 -10.72 3.01
CA ALA A 325 1.11 -10.77 2.72
C ALA A 325 0.75 -11.57 1.45
N LEU A 326 1.71 -11.97 0.62
CA LEU A 326 1.41 -12.61 -0.67
C LEU A 326 0.57 -13.89 -0.55
N PRO A 327 0.83 -14.81 0.43
CA PRO A 327 -0.01 -16.00 0.60
C PRO A 327 -1.48 -15.67 0.91
N GLU A 328 -1.74 -14.67 1.77
CA GLU A 328 -3.11 -14.28 2.12
C GLU A 328 -3.82 -13.52 0.99
N VAL A 329 -3.08 -12.73 0.21
CA VAL A 329 -3.63 -11.96 -0.91
C VAL A 329 -3.94 -12.84 -2.09
N THR A 330 -3.10 -13.84 -2.38
CA THR A 330 -3.30 -14.73 -3.52
C THR A 330 -4.11 -15.99 -3.19
N GLY A 331 -4.14 -16.41 -1.92
CA GLY A 331 -4.80 -17.64 -1.48
C GLY A 331 -4.27 -18.85 -2.25
N HIS A 332 -5.17 -19.70 -2.71
CA HIS A 332 -4.87 -20.90 -3.48
C HIS A 332 -4.69 -20.66 -4.99
N LEU A 333 -4.78 -19.39 -5.43
CA LEU A 333 -4.78 -19.00 -6.85
C LEU A 333 -3.37 -18.70 -7.41
N ALA A 334 -2.31 -18.96 -6.65
CA ALA A 334 -0.94 -18.69 -7.06
C ALA A 334 -0.02 -19.89 -6.85
N ALA A 335 1.03 -19.98 -7.67
CA ALA A 335 2.16 -20.85 -7.41
C ALA A 335 3.10 -20.18 -6.40
N LEU A 336 3.12 -20.67 -5.15
CA LEU A 336 3.97 -20.10 -4.10
C LEU A 336 5.41 -20.64 -4.18
N CYS A 337 6.39 -19.79 -3.85
CA CYS A 337 7.81 -20.14 -3.80
C CYS A 337 8.51 -19.59 -2.56
N ASP A 338 9.59 -20.25 -2.16
CA ASP A 338 10.59 -19.63 -1.26
C ASP A 338 11.39 -18.59 -2.04
N PRO A 339 11.28 -17.27 -1.71
CA PRO A 339 11.97 -16.22 -2.43
C PRO A 339 13.50 -16.26 -2.24
N ARG A 340 14.02 -17.07 -1.34
CA ARG A 340 15.46 -17.24 -1.12
C ARG A 340 16.06 -18.35 -1.98
N SER A 341 15.23 -19.22 -2.59
CA SER A 341 15.65 -20.31 -3.46
C SER A 341 15.37 -20.01 -4.94
N VAL A 342 16.43 -19.92 -5.74
CA VAL A 342 16.33 -19.75 -7.20
C VAL A 342 15.53 -20.90 -7.83
N GLU A 343 15.79 -22.12 -7.39
CA GLU A 343 15.09 -23.32 -7.86
C GLU A 343 13.59 -23.29 -7.50
N SER A 344 13.22 -22.84 -6.30
CA SER A 344 11.83 -22.69 -5.88
C SER A 344 11.11 -21.63 -6.71
N ILE A 345 11.76 -20.49 -7.00
CA ILE A 345 11.24 -19.44 -7.89
C ILE A 345 11.04 -20.03 -9.29
N GLY A 346 12.01 -20.80 -9.81
CA GLY A 346 11.93 -21.47 -11.12
C GLY A 346 10.73 -22.41 -11.21
N ARG A 347 10.53 -23.28 -10.23
CA ARG A 347 9.36 -24.18 -10.17
C ARG A 347 8.03 -23.41 -10.16
N ALA A 348 7.93 -22.33 -9.39
CA ALA A 348 6.70 -21.55 -9.35
C ALA A 348 6.45 -20.80 -10.66
N LEU A 349 7.50 -20.30 -11.31
CA LEU A 349 7.46 -19.70 -12.63
C LEU A 349 6.96 -20.72 -13.68
N ASP A 350 7.56 -21.93 -13.71
CA ASP A 350 7.18 -22.99 -14.62
C ASP A 350 5.72 -23.44 -14.40
N ARG A 351 5.28 -23.55 -13.14
CA ARG A 351 3.88 -23.81 -12.83
C ARG A 351 2.95 -22.73 -13.31
N ALA A 352 3.27 -21.45 -13.12
CA ALA A 352 2.43 -20.35 -13.57
C ALA A 352 2.28 -20.31 -15.10
N LEU A 353 3.27 -20.80 -15.84
CA LEU A 353 3.25 -20.88 -17.30
C LEU A 353 2.61 -22.16 -17.86
N ALA A 354 2.94 -23.31 -17.28
CA ALA A 354 2.66 -24.62 -17.87
C ALA A 354 1.53 -25.40 -17.19
N ASP A 355 1.19 -25.07 -15.93
CA ASP A 355 0.10 -25.73 -15.20
C ASP A 355 -1.26 -25.18 -15.68
N GLU A 356 -1.91 -25.91 -16.58
CA GLU A 356 -3.20 -25.52 -17.16
C GLU A 356 -4.30 -25.39 -16.09
N SER A 357 -4.28 -26.24 -15.08
CA SER A 357 -5.27 -26.20 -13.99
C SER A 357 -5.15 -24.92 -13.17
N LEU A 358 -3.93 -24.49 -12.86
CA LEU A 358 -3.68 -23.20 -12.16
C LEU A 358 -4.12 -22.00 -13.01
N ARG A 359 -3.84 -22.02 -14.32
CA ARG A 359 -4.21 -20.94 -15.24
C ARG A 359 -5.73 -20.85 -15.42
N THR A 360 -6.39 -21.99 -15.57
CA THR A 360 -7.86 -22.07 -15.65
C THR A 360 -8.50 -21.59 -14.34
N LEU A 361 -7.97 -22.00 -13.20
CA LEU A 361 -8.43 -21.57 -11.89
C LEU A 361 -8.24 -20.05 -11.69
N ALA A 362 -7.08 -19.51 -12.04
CA ALA A 362 -6.82 -18.07 -11.97
C ALA A 362 -7.79 -17.26 -12.86
N LEU A 363 -8.09 -17.75 -14.05
CA LEU A 363 -9.05 -17.11 -14.97
C LEU A 363 -10.49 -17.15 -14.42
N ALA A 364 -10.93 -18.28 -13.86
CA ALA A 364 -12.30 -18.48 -13.39
C ALA A 364 -12.58 -17.84 -12.03
N GLU A 365 -11.65 -17.96 -11.08
CA GLU A 365 -11.83 -17.56 -9.69
C GLU A 365 -11.09 -16.25 -9.33
N GLY A 366 -10.02 -15.92 -10.03
CA GLY A 366 -9.22 -14.72 -9.75
C GLY A 366 -10.04 -13.43 -9.75
N PRO A 367 -10.87 -13.14 -10.77
CA PRO A 367 -11.72 -11.95 -10.80
C PRO A 367 -12.71 -11.89 -9.62
N LYS A 368 -13.31 -13.03 -9.22
CA LYS A 368 -14.23 -13.12 -8.09
C LYS A 368 -13.50 -12.87 -6.76
N TRP A 369 -12.31 -13.48 -6.61
CA TRP A 369 -11.43 -13.29 -5.45
C TRP A 369 -11.03 -11.84 -5.27
N ALA A 370 -10.67 -11.18 -6.37
CA ALA A 370 -10.30 -9.77 -6.39
C ALA A 370 -11.50 -8.85 -6.08
N ALA A 371 -12.69 -9.12 -6.65
CA ALA A 371 -13.91 -8.34 -6.43
C ALA A 371 -14.36 -8.34 -4.95
N ALA A 372 -14.02 -9.38 -4.19
CA ALA A 372 -14.26 -9.41 -2.75
C ALA A 372 -13.44 -8.36 -1.97
N ARG A 373 -12.41 -7.76 -2.59
CA ARG A 373 -11.47 -6.77 -2.02
C ARG A 373 -11.57 -5.45 -2.78
N SER A 374 -12.67 -4.71 -2.59
CA SER A 374 -12.88 -3.41 -3.24
C SER A 374 -12.27 -2.25 -2.44
N TRP A 375 -11.95 -1.16 -3.13
CA TRP A 375 -11.54 0.09 -2.47
C TRP A 375 -12.63 0.69 -1.60
N ASP A 376 -13.91 0.46 -1.91
CA ASP A 376 -15.03 0.92 -1.08
C ASP A 376 -14.96 0.29 0.32
N LYS A 377 -14.66 -1.01 0.43
CA LYS A 377 -14.46 -1.67 1.72
C LYS A 377 -13.28 -1.10 2.50
N THR A 378 -12.19 -0.76 1.80
CA THR A 378 -11.04 -0.10 2.42
C THR A 378 -11.43 1.27 2.97
N VAL A 379 -12.16 2.06 2.19
CA VAL A 379 -12.65 3.40 2.58
C VAL A 379 -13.60 3.30 3.77
N ASP A 380 -14.57 2.39 3.73
CA ASP A 380 -15.53 2.19 4.83
C ASP A 380 -14.82 1.80 6.13
N GLY A 381 -13.81 0.92 6.02
CA GLY A 381 -12.97 0.55 7.15
C GLY A 381 -12.20 1.74 7.73
N LEU A 382 -11.62 2.59 6.87
CA LEU A 382 -10.89 3.79 7.31
C LEU A 382 -11.82 4.85 7.93
N VAL A 383 -13.01 5.05 7.38
CA VAL A 383 -14.03 5.93 7.98
C VAL A 383 -14.43 5.41 9.35
N ALA A 384 -14.67 4.10 9.48
CA ALA A 384 -14.98 3.49 10.76
C ALA A 384 -13.85 3.65 11.79
N ALA A 385 -12.59 3.51 11.36
CA ALA A 385 -11.43 3.77 12.21
C ALA A 385 -11.36 5.25 12.67
N CYS A 386 -11.62 6.20 11.75
CA CYS A 386 -11.66 7.63 12.10
C CYS A 386 -12.79 7.94 13.08
N VAL A 387 -13.97 7.38 12.90
CA VAL A 387 -15.12 7.56 13.82
C VAL A 387 -14.80 6.98 15.20
N SER A 388 -14.21 5.77 15.25
CA SER A 388 -13.78 5.12 16.49
C SER A 388 -12.75 5.97 17.24
N ALA A 389 -11.72 6.45 16.54
CA ALA A 389 -10.67 7.29 17.14
C ALA A 389 -11.25 8.61 17.73
N ALA A 390 -12.15 9.26 17.00
CA ALA A 390 -12.80 10.49 17.48
C ALA A 390 -13.71 10.23 18.70
N ALA A 391 -14.42 9.11 18.75
CA ALA A 391 -15.27 8.75 19.87
C ALA A 391 -14.47 8.46 21.13
N ALA A 392 -13.40 7.68 21.02
CA ALA A 392 -12.51 7.34 22.14
C ALA A 392 -11.93 8.58 22.83
N GLU A 393 -11.57 9.62 22.05
CA GLU A 393 -11.06 10.86 22.62
C GLU A 393 -12.12 11.68 23.33
N ARG A 394 -13.34 11.76 22.79
CA ARG A 394 -14.49 12.43 23.45
C ARG A 394 -14.81 11.79 24.80
N GLU A 395 -14.75 10.48 24.89
CA GLU A 395 -14.96 9.74 26.14
C GLU A 395 -13.87 10.05 27.18
N ARG A 396 -12.60 10.12 26.76
CA ARG A 396 -11.48 10.51 27.63
C ARG A 396 -11.67 11.90 28.21
N PHE A 397 -12.04 12.89 27.39
CA PHE A 397 -12.32 14.26 27.85
C PHE A 397 -13.53 14.32 28.80
N SER A 398 -14.61 13.59 28.51
CA SER A 398 -15.79 13.53 29.37
C SER A 398 -15.46 12.96 30.75
N ASN A 399 -14.67 11.89 30.81
CA ASN A 399 -14.28 11.24 32.05
C ASN A 399 -13.31 12.12 32.86
N CYS A 400 -12.38 12.81 32.21
CA CYS A 400 -11.47 13.77 32.85
C CYS A 400 -12.26 14.93 33.51
N ASN A 401 -13.24 15.49 32.79
CA ASN A 401 -14.09 16.58 33.33
C ASN A 401 -14.96 16.13 34.50
N LYS A 402 -15.51 14.91 34.47
CA LYS A 402 -16.26 14.34 35.60
C LYS A 402 -15.35 14.19 36.84
N SER A 403 -14.14 13.68 36.65
CA SER A 403 -13.17 13.52 37.76
C SER A 403 -12.77 14.88 38.37
N HIS A 404 -12.55 15.92 37.57
CA HIS A 404 -12.27 17.28 38.05
C HIS A 404 -13.46 17.91 38.76
N SER A 405 -14.69 17.64 38.34
CA SER A 405 -15.91 18.16 38.99
C SER A 405 -16.14 17.49 40.36
N ILE A 406 -15.83 16.20 40.48
CA ILE A 406 -15.91 15.45 41.75
C ILE A 406 -14.86 16.00 42.74
N LEU A 407 -13.63 16.24 42.31
CA LEU A 407 -12.55 16.78 43.12
C LEU A 407 -12.84 18.23 43.57
N ARG A 408 -13.49 19.04 42.73
CA ARG A 408 -13.91 20.41 43.12
C ARG A 408 -15.02 20.39 44.18
N ARG A 409 -16.01 19.48 44.04
CA ARG A 409 -17.10 19.31 45.02
C ARG A 409 -16.56 18.82 46.38
N ALA A 410 -15.60 17.90 46.38
CA ALA A 410 -14.97 17.42 47.62
C ALA A 410 -14.17 18.52 48.36
N ARG A 411 -13.57 19.50 47.64
CA ARG A 411 -12.84 20.64 48.23
C ARG A 411 -13.74 21.79 48.69
N SER A 412 -15.00 21.85 48.27
CA SER A 412 -15.95 22.88 48.71
C SER A 412 -16.83 22.45 49.91
N SER A 413 -16.66 21.20 50.37
CA SER A 413 -17.36 20.61 51.52
C SER A 413 -16.48 20.41 52.75
N THR A 414 -15.22 20.93 52.69
CA THR A 414 -14.30 21.12 53.82
C THR A 414 -14.09 22.62 54.10
#